data_ad4ba745096b37f8d8919a032d6a885d
#
_entry.id   ad4ba745096b37f8d8919a032d6a885d
#
_cell.length_a   1.000
_cell.length_b   1.000
_cell.length_c   1.000
_cell.angle_alpha   90.00
_cell.angle_beta   90.00
_cell.angle_gamma   90.00
#
_symmetry.space_group_name_H-M   'P 1'
#
loop_
_entity.id
_entity.type
_entity.pdbx_description
1 polymer ?
#
loop_
_entity_poly.entity_id
_entity_poly.type
_entity_poly.pdbx_seq_one_letter_code
_entity_poly.pdbx_strand_id
1 'polypeptide(L)'
;MENKKNFYIDGKWVTAISKEEIKVINPATEEECAVISLGNKEDVDLAVNAAKKAYSSWAFSPKEERIRLLEKLYENYKKRWA
;
A
#
# COMPACT_ATOMS: atom_id res chain seq x y z
N MET A 1 3.88 10.85 -17.39
CA MET A 1 3.57 11.03 -15.96
C MET A 1 2.92 9.77 -15.41
N GLU A 2 3.44 9.21 -14.35
CA GLU A 2 2.83 8.05 -13.73
C GLU A 2 1.57 8.42 -12.97
N ASN A 3 0.56 7.56 -13.07
CA ASN A 3 -0.70 7.71 -12.35
C ASN A 3 -0.71 6.71 -11.20
N LYS A 4 -0.58 7.20 -9.97
CA LYS A 4 -0.60 6.38 -8.76
C LYS A 4 -1.74 6.82 -7.84
N LYS A 5 -2.94 6.85 -8.39
CA LYS A 5 -4.13 7.38 -7.73
C LYS A 5 -4.86 6.39 -6.85
N ASN A 6 -4.58 5.10 -6.99
CA ASN A 6 -5.28 4.08 -6.22
C ASN A 6 -4.54 3.75 -4.93
N PHE A 7 -5.30 3.42 -3.88
CA PHE A 7 -4.76 2.96 -2.61
C PHE A 7 -4.81 1.44 -2.54
N TYR A 8 -3.84 0.84 -1.86
CA TYR A 8 -3.84 -0.59 -1.62
C TYR A 8 -4.41 -0.85 -0.22
N ILE A 9 -5.64 -1.31 -0.17
CA ILE A 9 -6.36 -1.55 1.09
C ILE A 9 -7.01 -2.92 1.04
N ASP A 10 -6.85 -3.70 2.11
CA ASP A 10 -7.46 -5.02 2.27
C ASP A 10 -7.11 -5.97 1.11
N GLY A 11 -5.84 -5.96 0.69
CA GLY A 11 -5.36 -6.83 -0.36
C GLY A 11 -5.79 -6.44 -1.77
N LYS A 12 -6.34 -5.26 -1.95
CA LYS A 12 -6.85 -4.79 -3.24
C LYS A 12 -6.45 -3.36 -3.53
N TRP A 13 -6.33 -3.04 -4.80
CA TRP A 13 -6.19 -1.67 -5.25
C TRP A 13 -7.59 -1.05 -5.32
N VAL A 14 -7.81 0.01 -4.56
CA VAL A 14 -9.11 0.67 -4.48
C VAL A 14 -9.00 2.12 -4.90
N THR A 15 -10.06 2.64 -5.52
CA THR A 15 -10.15 4.04 -5.90
C THR A 15 -10.38 4.88 -4.64
N ALA A 16 -9.69 6.01 -4.54
CA ALA A 16 -9.90 6.94 -3.44
C ALA A 16 -11.33 7.50 -3.46
N ILE A 17 -11.94 7.63 -2.27
CA ILE A 17 -13.24 8.27 -2.13
C ILE A 17 -13.11 9.77 -2.41
N SER A 18 -12.04 10.37 -1.89
CA SER A 18 -11.71 11.76 -2.20
C SER A 18 -11.33 11.90 -3.67
N LYS A 19 -11.81 12.97 -4.28
CA LYS A 19 -11.44 13.29 -5.67
C LYS A 19 -10.30 14.29 -5.73
N GLU A 20 -9.78 14.71 -4.59
CA GLU A 20 -8.64 15.61 -4.54
C GLU A 20 -7.36 14.87 -4.89
N GLU A 21 -6.51 15.53 -5.63
CA GLU A 21 -5.25 14.97 -6.10
C GLU A 21 -4.13 15.97 -5.83
N ILE A 22 -2.91 15.44 -5.70
CA ILE A 22 -1.72 16.26 -5.55
C ILE A 22 -0.69 15.83 -6.59
N LYS A 23 -0.01 16.82 -7.16
CA LYS A 23 1.04 16.59 -8.12
C LYS A 23 2.37 16.37 -7.41
N VAL A 24 3.09 15.35 -7.83
CA VAL A 24 4.43 15.08 -7.32
C VAL A 24 5.43 15.74 -8.23
N ILE A 25 6.30 16.56 -7.65
CA ILE A 25 7.28 17.34 -8.40
C ILE A 25 8.65 16.67 -8.31
N ASN A 26 9.29 16.50 -9.45
CA ASN A 26 10.66 16.01 -9.51
C ASN A 26 11.60 17.15 -9.06
N PRO A 27 12.31 17.02 -7.93
CA PRO A 27 13.14 18.11 -7.44
C PRO A 27 14.34 18.42 -8.33
N ALA A 28 14.76 17.50 -9.17
CA ALA A 28 15.89 17.74 -10.07
C ALA A 28 15.50 18.59 -11.29
N THR A 29 14.30 18.36 -11.83
CA THR A 29 13.81 19.08 -13.02
C THR A 29 12.77 20.13 -12.71
N GLU A 30 12.21 20.12 -11.50
CA GLU A 30 11.12 20.99 -11.05
C GLU A 30 9.82 20.78 -11.87
N GLU A 31 9.72 19.66 -12.55
CA GLU A 31 8.55 19.31 -13.36
C GLU A 31 7.71 18.24 -12.68
N GLU A 32 6.44 18.16 -13.05
CA GLU A 32 5.55 17.15 -12.55
C GLU A 32 5.97 15.76 -13.07
N CYS A 33 6.14 14.79 -12.18
CA CYS A 33 6.51 13.43 -12.56
C CYS A 33 5.42 12.41 -12.26
N ALA A 34 4.45 12.73 -11.40
CA ALA A 34 3.39 11.83 -11.04
C ALA A 34 2.20 12.59 -10.48
N VAL A 35 1.06 11.91 -10.41
CA VAL A 35 -0.14 12.41 -9.73
C VAL A 35 -0.60 11.33 -8.75
N ILE A 36 -0.88 11.73 -7.52
CA ILE A 36 -1.39 10.82 -6.50
C ILE A 36 -2.71 11.37 -5.94
N SER A 37 -3.53 10.48 -5.41
CA SER A 37 -4.75 10.88 -4.72
C SER A 37 -4.44 11.41 -3.33
N LEU A 38 -5.16 12.44 -2.93
CA LEU A 38 -5.09 12.98 -1.59
C LEU A 38 -6.24 12.37 -0.79
N GLY A 39 -5.90 11.45 0.14
CA GLY A 39 -6.91 10.77 0.94
C GLY A 39 -7.61 11.70 1.91
N ASN A 40 -8.90 11.46 2.14
CA ASN A 40 -9.66 12.18 3.14
C ASN A 40 -9.91 11.29 4.37
N LYS A 41 -10.72 11.79 5.32
CA LYS A 41 -11.03 11.04 6.53
C LYS A 41 -11.67 9.68 6.23
N GLU A 42 -12.57 9.62 5.26
CA GLU A 42 -13.24 8.37 4.89
C GLU A 42 -12.26 7.35 4.32
N ASP A 43 -11.30 7.79 3.51
CA ASP A 43 -10.23 6.92 3.00
C ASP A 43 -9.38 6.36 4.14
N VAL A 44 -9.03 7.20 5.11
CA VAL A 44 -8.26 6.78 6.28
C VAL A 44 -9.07 5.79 7.13
N ASP A 45 -10.35 6.06 7.34
CA ASP A 45 -11.22 5.18 8.11
C ASP A 45 -11.33 3.79 7.48
N LEU A 46 -11.43 3.71 6.16
CA LEU A 46 -11.45 2.44 5.44
C LEU A 46 -10.15 1.67 5.64
N ALA A 47 -9.03 2.35 5.54
CA ALA A 47 -7.71 1.72 5.70
C ALA A 47 -7.51 1.23 7.13
N VAL A 48 -7.87 2.05 8.13
CA VAL A 48 -7.73 1.70 9.54
C VAL A 48 -8.65 0.53 9.91
N ASN A 49 -9.89 0.54 9.43
CA ASN A 49 -10.83 -0.55 9.70
C ASN A 49 -10.33 -1.86 9.09
N ALA A 50 -9.78 -1.84 7.88
CA ALA A 50 -9.20 -3.02 7.26
C ALA A 50 -8.01 -3.55 8.07
N ALA A 51 -7.15 -2.66 8.54
CA ALA A 51 -6.00 -3.02 9.36
C ALA A 51 -6.43 -3.63 10.71
N LYS A 52 -7.42 -3.03 11.37
CA LYS A 52 -7.94 -3.54 12.64
C LYS A 52 -8.57 -4.92 12.48
N LYS A 53 -9.29 -5.14 11.40
CA LYS A 53 -9.90 -6.43 11.08
C LYS A 53 -8.82 -7.49 10.86
N ALA A 54 -7.78 -7.16 10.13
CA ALA A 54 -6.66 -8.08 9.89
C ALA A 54 -5.90 -8.39 11.18
N TYR A 55 -5.76 -7.42 12.08
CA TYR A 55 -5.07 -7.60 13.34
C TYR A 55 -5.69 -8.71 14.20
N SER A 56 -7.02 -8.81 14.22
CA SER A 56 -7.70 -9.79 15.06
C SER A 56 -7.32 -11.23 14.73
N SER A 57 -6.99 -11.53 13.48
CA SER A 57 -6.53 -12.86 13.07
C SER A 57 -5.01 -12.97 13.07
N TRP A 58 -4.31 -11.94 12.60
CA TRP A 58 -2.86 -11.97 12.46
C TRP A 58 -2.14 -11.98 13.82
N ALA A 59 -2.67 -11.26 14.82
CA ALA A 59 -2.06 -11.19 16.15
C ALA A 59 -1.98 -12.57 16.82
N PHE A 60 -2.88 -13.48 16.46
CA PHE A 60 -2.93 -14.82 17.02
C PHE A 60 -2.44 -15.89 16.05
N SER A 61 -1.82 -15.49 14.94
CA SER A 61 -1.29 -16.44 13.96
C SER A 61 -0.14 -17.24 14.58
N PRO A 62 0.00 -18.55 14.22
CA PRO A 62 1.12 -19.36 14.71
C PRO A 62 2.46 -18.82 14.23
N LYS A 63 3.49 -19.04 15.04
CA LYS A 63 4.85 -18.65 14.69
C LYS A 63 5.29 -19.27 13.36
N GLU A 64 4.91 -20.51 13.12
CA GLU A 64 5.25 -21.25 11.90
C GLU A 64 4.71 -20.58 10.65
N GLU A 65 3.51 -20.02 10.73
CA GLU A 65 2.92 -19.31 9.61
C GLU A 65 3.69 -18.04 9.27
N ARG A 66 4.11 -17.31 10.30
CA ARG A 66 4.89 -16.07 10.10
C ARG A 66 6.27 -16.39 9.54
N ILE A 67 6.89 -17.47 10.00
CA ILE A 67 8.18 -17.93 9.46
C ILE A 67 8.02 -18.30 8.00
N ARG A 68 6.97 -19.02 7.63
CA ARG A 68 6.73 -19.43 6.26
C ARG A 68 6.58 -18.23 5.32
N LEU A 69 5.89 -17.18 5.77
CA LEU A 69 5.73 -15.98 4.98
C LEU A 69 7.06 -15.27 4.76
N LEU A 70 7.91 -15.21 5.79
CA LEU A 70 9.24 -14.62 5.66
C LEU A 70 10.14 -15.44 4.75
N GLU A 71 10.05 -16.76 4.80
CA GLU A 71 10.78 -17.64 3.87
C GLU A 71 10.36 -17.41 2.44
N LYS A 72 9.06 -17.26 2.21
CA LYS A 72 8.53 -16.96 0.88
C LYS A 72 9.01 -15.60 0.37
N LEU A 73 9.05 -14.60 1.24
CA LEU A 73 9.58 -13.28 0.91
C LEU A 73 11.05 -13.39 0.51
N TYR A 74 11.84 -14.18 1.27
CA TYR A 74 13.24 -14.39 0.98
C TYR A 74 13.46 -15.06 -0.39
N GLU A 75 12.67 -16.09 -0.70
CA GLU A 75 12.74 -16.75 -2.00
C GLU A 75 12.41 -15.81 -3.15
N ASN A 76 11.36 -15.00 -2.99
CA ASN A 76 10.98 -14.02 -4.00
C ASN A 76 12.07 -12.96 -4.19
N TYR A 77 12.70 -12.56 -3.10
CA TYR A 77 13.83 -11.62 -3.15
C TYR A 77 15.00 -12.19 -3.95
N LYS A 78 15.34 -13.47 -3.71
CA LYS A 78 16.41 -14.13 -4.43
C LYS A 78 16.15 -14.20 -5.93
N LYS A 79 14.90 -14.44 -6.32
CA LYS A 79 14.51 -14.47 -7.74
C LYS A 79 14.70 -13.15 -8.44
N ARG A 80 14.63 -12.05 -7.70
CA ARG A 80 14.77 -10.69 -8.23
C ARG A 80 16.14 -10.09 -7.98
N TRP A 81 17.05 -10.91 -7.54
CA TRP A 81 18.42 -10.50 -7.19
C TRP A 81 19.26 -10.36 -8.45
N ALA A 82 19.11 -9.51 -9.29
CA ALA A 82 19.97 -9.39 -10.47
C ALA A 82 20.26 -7.92 -10.81
#